data_3949db988586e980133be03a1097976d
#
_entry.id   3949db988586e980133be03a1097976d
#
_cell.length_a   1.000
_cell.length_b   1.000
_cell.length_c   1.000
_cell.angle_alpha   90.00
_cell.angle_beta   90.00
_cell.angle_gamma   90.00
#
_symmetry.space_group_name_H-M   'P 1'
#
loop_
_entity.id
_entity.type
_entity.pdbx_description
1 polymer ?
#
loop_
_entity_poly.entity_id
_entity_poly.type
_entity_poly.pdbx_seq_one_letter_code
_entity_poly.pdbx_strand_id
1 'polypeptide(L)'
;ETTSPTPQPGQGNYKGEQPLVDGHDNWYSWAAENWGTKWDPEVHLEFTDNEDGTATIQGWFDSAWAPPIAAFESLSQDWDSCYIEMFYEESGMCFVGCWDSEGGDDYYEYSEATSKTITDIIPKYLVEQFALDERLAEYEEEEAEEENLQEIVD
;
A
#
# COMPACT_ATOMS: atom_id res chain seq x y z
N GLU A 1 6.21 -17.31 9.48
CA GLU A 1 4.81 -17.38 9.98
C GLU A 1 4.40 -15.98 10.33
N THR A 2 3.28 -15.54 9.80
CA THR A 2 2.77 -14.19 10.05
C THR A 2 2.27 -14.08 11.49
N THR A 3 2.47 -12.92 12.10
CA THR A 3 1.97 -12.59 13.44
C THR A 3 0.44 -12.63 13.55
N SER A 4 -0.24 -12.52 12.41
CA SER A 4 -1.70 -12.58 12.28
C SER A 4 -2.09 -13.52 11.14
N PRO A 5 -2.09 -14.84 11.34
CA PRO A 5 -2.36 -15.82 10.29
C PRO A 5 -3.82 -15.76 9.83
N THR A 6 -4.04 -15.77 8.51
CA THR A 6 -5.38 -15.88 7.95
C THR A 6 -6.09 -17.14 8.43
N PRO A 7 -7.38 -17.07 8.76
CA PRO A 7 -8.21 -18.25 9.00
C PRO A 7 -8.16 -19.19 7.78
N GLN A 8 -7.84 -20.46 8.01
CA GLN A 8 -7.67 -21.45 6.93
C GLN A 8 -8.99 -21.70 6.18
N PRO A 9 -8.96 -21.87 4.85
CA PRO A 9 -10.14 -22.32 4.10
C PRO A 9 -10.68 -23.61 4.67
N GLY A 10 -11.96 -23.65 5.03
CA GLY A 10 -12.61 -24.81 5.63
C GLY A 10 -12.87 -24.73 7.12
N GLN A 11 -12.42 -23.68 7.81
CA GLN A 11 -12.84 -23.37 9.17
C GLN A 11 -14.23 -22.69 9.25
N GLY A 12 -14.87 -22.49 8.11
CA GLY A 12 -16.23 -22.00 8.01
C GLY A 12 -16.96 -22.62 6.82
N ASN A 13 -18.27 -22.75 6.90
CA ASN A 13 -19.06 -23.20 5.76
C ASN A 13 -19.54 -22.00 4.95
N TYR A 14 -19.41 -22.09 3.63
CA TYR A 14 -19.84 -21.04 2.67
C TYR A 14 -21.36 -20.75 2.67
N LYS A 15 -22.14 -21.36 3.57
CA LYS A 15 -23.60 -21.31 3.58
C LYS A 15 -24.21 -20.58 4.79
N GLY A 16 -23.49 -19.62 5.36
CA GLY A 16 -24.09 -18.68 6.32
C GLY A 16 -24.02 -19.07 7.80
N GLU A 17 -23.45 -20.23 8.14
CA GLU A 17 -23.15 -20.64 9.53
C GLU A 17 -21.65 -20.80 9.71
N GLN A 18 -20.91 -19.73 9.57
CA GLN A 18 -19.46 -19.76 9.83
C GLN A 18 -19.21 -19.53 11.31
N PRO A 19 -18.36 -20.33 11.95
CA PRO A 19 -17.89 -19.97 13.28
C PRO A 19 -17.15 -18.64 13.19
N LEU A 20 -17.43 -17.74 14.13
CA LEU A 20 -16.70 -16.49 14.27
C LEU A 20 -15.22 -16.79 14.49
N VAL A 21 -14.35 -16.15 13.71
CA VAL A 21 -12.91 -16.14 13.95
C VAL A 21 -12.57 -14.82 14.58
N ASP A 22 -12.20 -14.83 15.85
CA ASP A 22 -11.90 -13.64 16.66
C ASP A 22 -12.98 -12.53 16.57
N GLY A 23 -14.25 -12.94 16.46
CA GLY A 23 -15.39 -12.04 16.37
C GLY A 23 -15.85 -11.71 14.94
N HIS A 24 -15.14 -12.18 13.91
CA HIS A 24 -15.47 -11.96 12.51
C HIS A 24 -16.25 -13.14 11.91
N ASP A 25 -17.23 -12.86 11.10
CA ASP A 25 -18.09 -13.83 10.43
C ASP A 25 -17.48 -14.47 9.17
N ASN A 26 -16.37 -13.91 8.67
CA ASN A 26 -15.66 -14.42 7.50
C ASN A 26 -14.21 -13.93 7.46
N TRP A 27 -13.39 -14.61 6.62
CA TRP A 27 -11.98 -14.29 6.42
C TRP A 27 -11.73 -12.88 5.88
N TYR A 28 -12.64 -12.35 5.08
CA TYR A 28 -12.51 -11.03 4.47
C TYR A 28 -12.57 -9.91 5.52
N SER A 29 -13.59 -9.94 6.40
CA SER A 29 -13.71 -8.97 7.50
C SER A 29 -12.52 -9.08 8.45
N TRP A 30 -12.10 -10.30 8.72
CA TRP A 30 -10.93 -10.55 9.57
C TRP A 30 -9.64 -9.99 8.94
N ALA A 31 -9.38 -10.25 7.66
CA ALA A 31 -8.18 -9.75 6.97
C ALA A 31 -8.16 -8.22 6.88
N ALA A 32 -9.29 -7.60 6.55
CA ALA A 32 -9.40 -6.16 6.47
C ALA A 32 -9.12 -5.47 7.82
N GLU A 33 -9.55 -6.05 8.94
CA GLU A 33 -9.31 -5.49 10.27
C GLU A 33 -7.91 -5.78 10.81
N ASN A 34 -7.40 -7.00 10.61
CA ASN A 34 -6.12 -7.42 11.19
C ASN A 34 -4.90 -7.11 10.32
N TRP A 35 -5.08 -6.98 9.02
CA TRP A 35 -4.00 -6.66 8.08
C TRP A 35 -4.13 -5.27 7.46
N GLY A 36 -5.34 -4.70 7.40
CA GLY A 36 -5.64 -3.49 6.65
C GLY A 36 -5.90 -3.74 5.18
N THR A 37 -5.76 -4.97 4.70
CA THR A 37 -6.03 -5.40 3.33
C THR A 37 -6.77 -6.74 3.29
N LYS A 38 -7.42 -7.05 2.16
CA LYS A 38 -8.34 -8.20 2.10
C LYS A 38 -7.69 -9.56 1.87
N TRP A 39 -6.45 -9.62 1.38
CA TRP A 39 -5.73 -10.88 1.17
C TRP A 39 -4.24 -10.76 1.38
N ASP A 40 -3.58 -11.90 1.53
CA ASP A 40 -2.13 -12.01 1.68
C ASP A 40 -1.45 -11.70 0.33
N PRO A 41 -0.61 -10.65 0.27
CA PRO A 41 0.09 -10.29 -0.95
C PRO A 41 1.25 -11.25 -1.24
N GLU A 42 1.55 -11.45 -2.52
CA GLU A 42 2.82 -12.04 -2.93
C GLU A 42 3.93 -11.00 -2.78
N VAL A 43 4.98 -11.34 -2.05
CA VAL A 43 6.07 -10.42 -1.74
C VAL A 43 7.35 -10.79 -2.50
N HIS A 44 8.06 -9.76 -2.99
CA HIS A 44 9.36 -9.89 -3.62
C HIS A 44 10.40 -9.23 -2.75
N LEU A 45 11.24 -10.03 -2.06
CA LEU A 45 12.18 -9.54 -1.06
C LEU A 45 13.62 -9.87 -1.44
N GLU A 46 14.51 -8.93 -1.16
CA GLU A 46 15.96 -9.07 -1.21
C GLU A 46 16.56 -8.89 0.18
N PHE A 47 17.50 -9.74 0.52
CA PHE A 47 18.21 -9.70 1.79
C PHE A 47 19.65 -9.27 1.57
N THR A 48 20.15 -8.34 2.39
CA THR A 48 21.53 -7.87 2.39
C THR A 48 22.09 -7.94 3.80
N ASP A 49 23.20 -8.66 3.97
CA ASP A 49 24.05 -8.58 5.17
C ASP A 49 24.96 -7.36 5.03
N ASN A 50 24.89 -6.41 5.96
CA ASN A 50 25.65 -5.17 5.90
C ASN A 50 27.10 -5.32 6.43
N GLU A 51 27.50 -6.52 6.85
CA GLU A 51 28.86 -6.84 7.37
C GLU A 51 29.26 -6.05 8.65
N ASP A 52 28.35 -5.29 9.24
CA ASP A 52 28.51 -4.53 10.49
C ASP A 52 27.71 -5.11 11.67
N GLY A 53 27.12 -6.28 11.47
CA GLY A 53 26.24 -6.95 12.42
C GLY A 53 24.76 -6.58 12.25
N THR A 54 24.43 -5.80 11.21
CA THR A 54 23.07 -5.50 10.80
C THR A 54 22.73 -6.16 9.46
N ALA A 55 21.45 -6.24 9.13
CA ALA A 55 20.96 -6.72 7.84
C ALA A 55 19.80 -5.85 7.36
N THR A 56 19.66 -5.77 6.05
CA THR A 56 18.57 -5.05 5.39
C THR A 56 17.72 -6.01 4.58
N ILE A 57 16.39 -5.89 4.70
CA ILE A 57 15.43 -6.56 3.85
C ILE A 57 14.70 -5.46 3.07
N GLN A 58 14.73 -5.54 1.75
CA GLN A 58 14.06 -4.61 0.86
C GLN A 58 13.16 -5.38 -0.11
N GLY A 59 12.08 -4.76 -0.56
CA GLY A 59 11.24 -5.40 -1.53
C GLY A 59 9.99 -4.60 -1.84
N TRP A 60 9.10 -5.24 -2.59
CA TRP A 60 7.82 -4.68 -2.96
C TRP A 60 6.75 -5.76 -3.03
N PHE A 61 5.51 -5.33 -2.96
CA PHE A 61 4.34 -6.18 -3.10
C PHE A 61 3.12 -5.36 -3.53
N ASP A 62 2.17 -6.02 -4.17
CA ASP A 62 0.86 -5.45 -4.49
C ASP A 62 -0.13 -5.77 -3.37
N SER A 63 -0.85 -4.75 -2.90
CA SER A 63 -1.88 -4.89 -1.88
C SER A 63 -3.24 -4.49 -2.43
N ALA A 64 -4.30 -5.15 -1.95
CA ALA A 64 -5.64 -4.89 -2.46
C ALA A 64 -6.32 -3.75 -1.70
N TRP A 65 -6.58 -2.63 -2.38
CA TRP A 65 -7.37 -1.47 -1.95
C TRP A 65 -6.70 -0.55 -0.95
N ALA A 66 -5.80 -1.05 -0.13
CA ALA A 66 -5.12 -0.28 0.90
C ALA A 66 -3.79 -0.91 1.28
N PRO A 67 -2.83 -0.13 1.79
CA PRO A 67 -1.60 -0.67 2.37
C PRO A 67 -1.94 -1.51 3.63
N PRO A 68 -1.22 -2.62 3.89
CA PRO A 68 -1.49 -3.49 5.03
C PRO A 68 -0.90 -2.95 6.34
N ILE A 69 -1.23 -1.71 6.72
CA ILE A 69 -0.66 -1.01 7.87
C ILE A 69 -0.84 -1.79 9.16
N ALA A 70 -2.03 -2.34 9.42
CA ALA A 70 -2.29 -3.10 10.64
C ALA A 70 -1.39 -4.33 10.78
N ALA A 71 -1.04 -4.99 9.66
CA ALA A 71 -0.09 -6.10 9.67
C ALA A 71 1.33 -5.62 10.00
N PHE A 72 1.75 -4.48 9.48
CA PHE A 72 3.05 -3.90 9.76
C PHE A 72 3.17 -3.36 11.19
N GLU A 73 2.10 -2.79 11.73
CA GLU A 73 2.02 -2.43 13.15
C GLU A 73 2.18 -3.65 14.07
N SER A 74 1.49 -4.76 13.75
CA SER A 74 1.65 -6.01 14.49
C SER A 74 3.07 -6.57 14.37
N LEU A 75 3.65 -6.54 13.17
CA LEU A 75 5.01 -6.98 12.92
C LEU A 75 6.03 -6.18 13.72
N SER A 76 5.90 -4.86 13.77
CA SER A 76 6.81 -3.97 14.51
C SER A 76 6.79 -4.21 16.01
N GLN A 77 5.65 -4.64 16.57
CA GLN A 77 5.53 -4.99 17.99
C GLN A 77 6.26 -6.30 18.34
N ASP A 78 6.29 -7.25 17.40
CA ASP A 78 7.00 -8.52 17.58
C ASP A 78 8.52 -8.40 17.37
N TRP A 79 8.95 -7.39 16.61
CA TRP A 79 10.34 -7.14 16.20
C TRP A 79 10.80 -5.72 16.53
N ASP A 80 10.74 -5.36 17.80
CA ASP A 80 11.05 -4.03 18.34
C ASP A 80 12.49 -3.54 18.09
N SER A 81 13.40 -4.45 17.71
CA SER A 81 14.77 -4.13 17.32
C SER A 81 14.94 -3.81 15.82
N CYS A 82 13.86 -3.93 15.05
CA CYS A 82 13.87 -3.66 13.61
C CYS A 82 13.18 -2.33 13.34
N TYR A 83 13.84 -1.44 12.59
CA TYR A 83 13.16 -0.33 11.94
C TYR A 83 12.47 -0.84 10.68
N ILE A 84 11.19 -0.54 10.55
CA ILE A 84 10.37 -0.94 9.40
C ILE A 84 9.79 0.32 8.77
N GLU A 85 9.93 0.44 7.45
CA GLU A 85 9.39 1.53 6.66
C GLU A 85 8.69 0.97 5.42
N MET A 86 7.53 1.51 5.08
CA MET A 86 6.75 1.10 3.92
C MET A 86 6.22 2.34 3.20
N PHE A 87 6.66 2.52 1.96
CA PHE A 87 6.07 3.49 1.03
C PHE A 87 4.95 2.84 0.25
N TYR A 88 3.85 3.55 0.04
CA TYR A 88 2.71 3.04 -0.70
C TYR A 88 2.07 4.11 -1.60
N GLU A 89 1.48 3.67 -2.70
CA GLU A 89 0.81 4.52 -3.67
C GLU A 89 -0.34 3.76 -4.33
N GLU A 90 -1.43 4.46 -4.62
CA GLU A 90 -2.55 3.95 -5.42
C GLU A 90 -3.01 5.04 -6.39
N SER A 91 -2.69 4.85 -7.68
CA SER A 91 -2.93 5.85 -8.74
C SER A 91 -4.40 6.00 -9.10
N GLY A 92 -5.20 4.93 -9.02
CA GLY A 92 -6.61 4.97 -9.35
C GLY A 92 -7.46 5.76 -8.36
N MET A 93 -7.04 5.82 -7.10
CA MET A 93 -7.65 6.62 -6.04
C MET A 93 -6.84 7.87 -5.67
N CYS A 94 -5.72 8.09 -6.34
CA CYS A 94 -4.85 9.25 -6.17
C CYS A 94 -4.41 9.48 -4.73
N PHE A 95 -3.89 8.45 -4.06
CA PHE A 95 -3.28 8.60 -2.76
C PHE A 95 -1.86 8.02 -2.70
N VAL A 96 -1.06 8.56 -1.81
CA VAL A 96 0.32 8.15 -1.56
C VAL A 96 0.65 8.34 -0.08
N GLY A 97 1.57 7.54 0.45
CA GLY A 97 2.00 7.71 1.82
C GLY A 97 3.24 6.94 2.19
N CYS A 98 3.61 7.11 3.45
CA CYS A 98 4.67 6.37 4.10
C CYS A 98 4.23 5.98 5.50
N TRP A 99 4.40 4.73 5.85
CA TRP A 99 4.28 4.25 7.21
C TRP A 99 5.65 3.81 7.73
N ASP A 100 5.97 4.17 8.95
CA ASP A 100 7.15 3.64 9.64
C ASP A 100 6.85 3.22 11.08
N SER A 101 7.70 2.36 11.63
CA SER A 101 7.51 1.79 12.97
C SER A 101 7.72 2.76 14.13
N GLU A 102 8.24 3.96 13.88
CA GLU A 102 8.50 5.00 14.88
C GLU A 102 7.55 6.19 14.76
N GLY A 103 7.21 6.59 13.52
CA GLY A 103 6.42 7.77 13.20
C GLY A 103 4.94 7.48 12.94
N GLY A 104 4.60 6.26 12.52
CA GLY A 104 3.25 5.90 12.13
C GLY A 104 2.96 6.16 10.65
N ASP A 105 1.74 6.55 10.32
CA ASP A 105 1.27 6.69 8.94
C ASP A 105 1.11 8.15 8.52
N ASP A 106 1.81 8.53 7.47
CA ASP A 106 1.68 9.81 6.77
C ASP A 106 0.98 9.59 5.42
N TYR A 107 -0.30 9.94 5.34
CA TYR A 107 -1.19 9.74 4.19
C TYR A 107 -1.52 11.06 3.49
N TYR A 108 -1.50 11.07 2.16
CA TYR A 108 -1.79 12.23 1.32
C TYR A 108 -2.67 11.85 0.12
N GLU A 109 -3.66 12.68 -0.18
CA GLU A 109 -4.47 12.61 -1.40
C GLU A 109 -4.00 13.66 -2.42
N TYR A 110 -3.99 13.29 -3.72
CA TYR A 110 -3.52 14.17 -4.79
C TYR A 110 -4.44 14.21 -6.03
N SER A 111 -5.72 13.87 -5.88
CA SER A 111 -6.70 13.82 -6.98
C SER A 111 -6.89 15.14 -7.74
N GLU A 112 -6.60 16.27 -7.11
CA GLU A 112 -6.71 17.60 -7.74
C GLU A 112 -5.33 18.21 -8.11
N ALA A 113 -4.25 17.43 -7.95
CA ALA A 113 -2.91 17.88 -8.28
C ALA A 113 -2.62 17.78 -9.77
N THR A 114 -1.77 18.68 -10.25
CA THR A 114 -1.15 18.62 -11.56
C THR A 114 0.34 18.33 -11.42
N SER A 115 0.99 17.98 -12.52
CA SER A 115 2.46 17.80 -12.56
C SER A 115 3.23 18.99 -11.97
N LYS A 116 2.67 20.20 -12.03
CA LYS A 116 3.28 21.44 -11.54
C LYS A 116 2.97 21.76 -10.07
N THR A 117 1.86 21.25 -9.54
CA THR A 117 1.37 21.58 -8.20
C THR A 117 1.54 20.43 -7.20
N ILE A 118 1.90 19.24 -7.66
CA ILE A 118 2.01 18.04 -6.81
C ILE A 118 2.97 18.24 -5.63
N THR A 119 4.08 18.94 -5.83
CA THR A 119 5.07 19.24 -4.79
C THR A 119 4.61 20.26 -3.75
N ASP A 120 3.50 20.98 -3.99
CA ASP A 120 2.87 21.88 -3.02
C ASP A 120 1.95 21.12 -2.04
N ILE A 121 1.53 19.91 -2.42
CA ILE A 121 0.57 19.08 -1.69
C ILE A 121 1.27 17.88 -1.05
N ILE A 122 2.16 17.23 -1.78
CA ILE A 122 2.85 16.00 -1.39
C ILE A 122 4.30 16.31 -1.02
N PRO A 123 4.84 15.77 0.07
CA PRO A 123 6.26 15.89 0.40
C PRO A 123 7.13 15.41 -0.75
N LYS A 124 8.18 16.18 -1.04
CA LYS A 124 9.06 15.96 -2.19
C LYS A 124 9.62 14.54 -2.26
N TYR A 125 9.95 13.93 -1.12
CA TYR A 125 10.50 12.58 -1.07
C TYR A 125 9.51 11.51 -1.57
N LEU A 126 8.19 11.71 -1.35
CA LEU A 126 7.16 10.81 -1.89
C LEU A 126 6.93 11.04 -3.38
N VAL A 127 6.98 12.29 -3.83
CA VAL A 127 6.90 12.62 -5.27
C VAL A 127 8.05 11.94 -6.02
N GLU A 128 9.28 12.04 -5.51
CA GLU A 128 10.47 11.41 -6.09
C GLU A 128 10.43 9.87 -6.00
N GLN A 129 9.94 9.30 -4.88
CA GLN A 129 9.83 7.86 -4.69
C GLN A 129 8.96 7.17 -5.74
N PHE A 130 7.87 7.82 -6.13
CA PHE A 130 6.89 7.28 -7.08
C PHE A 130 6.87 7.98 -8.43
N ALA A 131 7.79 8.93 -8.67
CA ALA A 131 7.85 9.76 -9.89
C ALA A 131 6.47 10.38 -10.23
N LEU A 132 5.78 10.93 -9.24
CA LEU A 132 4.40 11.38 -9.39
C LEU A 132 4.26 12.57 -10.35
N ASP A 133 5.21 13.48 -10.35
CA ASP A 133 5.25 14.63 -11.25
C ASP A 133 5.43 14.21 -12.71
N GLU A 134 6.32 13.28 -13.00
CA GLU A 134 6.53 12.73 -14.35
C GLU A 134 5.28 11.98 -14.85
N ARG A 135 4.69 11.13 -14.02
CA ARG A 135 3.49 10.37 -14.35
C ARG A 135 2.25 11.25 -14.57
N LEU A 136 2.08 12.31 -13.77
CA LEU A 136 1.02 13.30 -13.99
C LEU A 136 1.24 14.09 -15.28
N ALA A 137 2.49 14.43 -15.62
CA ALA A 137 2.79 15.11 -16.86
C ALA A 137 2.47 14.25 -18.09
N GLU A 138 2.81 12.96 -18.06
CA GLU A 138 2.46 12.01 -19.11
C GLU A 138 0.93 11.90 -19.28
N TYR A 139 0.19 11.79 -18.18
CA TYR A 139 -1.25 11.73 -18.20
C TYR A 139 -1.90 13.00 -18.75
N GLU A 140 -1.39 14.19 -18.35
CA GLU A 140 -1.85 15.49 -18.86
C GLU A 140 -1.60 15.64 -20.38
N GLU A 141 -0.49 15.09 -20.89
CA GLU A 141 -0.18 15.07 -22.32
C GLU A 141 -1.15 14.14 -23.09
N GLU A 142 -1.42 12.95 -22.59
CA GLU A 142 -2.37 11.99 -23.18
C GLU A 142 -3.79 12.57 -23.26
N GLU A 143 -4.28 13.19 -22.18
CA GLU A 143 -5.59 13.85 -22.17
C GLU A 143 -5.67 14.99 -23.21
N ALA A 144 -4.62 15.81 -23.29
CA ALA A 144 -4.58 16.91 -24.27
C ALA A 144 -4.56 16.41 -25.73
N GLU A 145 -3.91 15.28 -26.00
CA GLU A 145 -3.92 14.64 -27.32
C GLU A 145 -5.30 14.07 -27.66
N GLU A 146 -5.97 13.42 -26.71
CA GLU A 146 -7.32 12.88 -26.90
C GLU A 146 -8.35 14.00 -27.18
N GLU A 147 -8.30 15.10 -26.42
CA GLU A 147 -9.15 16.27 -26.65
C GLU A 147 -8.97 16.88 -28.04
N ASN A 148 -7.70 17.03 -28.48
CA ASN A 148 -7.38 17.54 -29.82
C ASN A 148 -7.90 16.64 -30.96
N LEU A 149 -7.85 15.31 -30.76
CA LEU A 149 -8.38 14.35 -31.74
C LEU A 149 -9.90 14.41 -31.82
N GLN A 150 -10.59 14.62 -30.71
CA GLN A 150 -12.04 14.75 -30.64
C GLN A 150 -12.53 16.02 -31.36
N GLU A 151 -11.83 17.15 -31.21
CA GLU A 151 -12.16 18.41 -31.91
C GLU A 151 -11.98 18.33 -33.44
N ILE A 152 -11.12 17.42 -33.94
CA ILE A 152 -10.89 17.24 -35.38
C ILE A 152 -12.00 16.38 -36.03
N VAL A 153 -12.70 15.55 -35.25
CA VAL A 153 -13.68 14.58 -35.76
C VAL A 153 -15.13 15.15 -35.71
N ASP A 154 -15.38 16.20 -34.95
CA ASP A 154 -16.65 16.93 -34.90
C ASP A 154 -16.68 18.09 -35.93
#